data_1772e57870a63b00e80d82a641e4e1e7
#
_entry.id   1772e57870a63b00e80d82a641e4e1e7
#
_cell.length_a   1.000
_cell.length_b   1.000
_cell.length_c   1.000
_cell.angle_alpha   90.00
_cell.angle_beta   90.00
_cell.angle_gamma   90.00
#
_symmetry.space_group_name_H-M   'P 1'
#
loop_
_entity.id
_entity.type
_entity.pdbx_description
1 polymer ?
#
loop_
_entity_poly.entity_id
_entity_poly.type
_entity_poly.pdbx_seq_one_letter_code
_entity_poly.pdbx_strand_id
1 'polypeptide(L)'
;MKKTLAWLLTAAMVLSLAACGGSADTPEAAQDGGETAEPVELTVFAAASLTETLNQIAEDYKAVAPDVTLTFNFDSSGTLKTQIQEGAVCDLFLSAGQKQMDQLDASADASVNTEGLDFVLAGSRIDLLENKVTLAVPEGNPKGIDSFDSLAEHLEAGDILLAMGNSDVPVGQYTQKILTWYGLDETELANAGCITYGTNVKEVTTQVSEGSVDAGIIYCTDAFSDGLTVVDEATPEMCGQVIYPAAVLNTSEHQEEAQAFLDYLSTNDAMAVFEEVGFSPVA
;
A
#
# COMPACT_ATOMS: atom_id res chain seq x y z
N MET A 1 59.66 21.72 -14.71
CA MET A 1 60.52 20.83 -15.53
C MET A 1 59.54 19.90 -16.23
N LYS A 2 59.14 20.20 -17.51
CA LYS A 2 59.66 19.57 -18.74
C LYS A 2 59.48 18.03 -18.68
N LYS A 3 58.71 17.33 -19.55
CA LYS A 3 58.63 17.29 -21.03
C LYS A 3 57.37 16.47 -21.40
N THR A 4 56.39 16.79 -22.22
CA THR A 4 56.29 16.72 -23.72
C THR A 4 56.70 15.39 -24.38
N LEU A 5 55.73 14.78 -25.14
CA LEU A 5 55.86 14.24 -26.51
C LEU A 5 54.67 13.27 -26.76
N ALA A 6 53.64 13.40 -27.52
CA ALA A 6 53.44 13.73 -28.95
C ALA A 6 53.83 12.57 -29.92
N TRP A 7 52.93 12.36 -30.92
CA TRP A 7 53.05 11.72 -32.24
C TRP A 7 52.62 10.23 -32.32
N LEU A 8 51.97 9.68 -33.34
CA LEU A 8 51.44 10.14 -34.65
C LEU A 8 50.49 9.08 -35.24
N LEU A 9 49.53 9.53 -36.03
CA LEU A 9 48.75 8.89 -37.09
C LEU A 9 49.43 7.76 -37.87
N THR A 10 48.62 6.78 -38.35
CA THR A 10 48.66 6.34 -39.74
C THR A 10 47.29 5.82 -40.23
N ALA A 11 46.81 6.44 -41.27
CA ALA A 11 45.68 6.01 -42.09
C ALA A 11 46.20 5.03 -43.15
N ALA A 12 45.38 4.02 -43.47
CA ALA A 12 45.55 3.28 -44.73
C ALA A 12 44.18 2.96 -45.34
N MET A 13 43.84 3.67 -46.38
CA MET A 13 42.82 3.40 -47.37
C MET A 13 43.28 2.26 -48.27
N VAL A 14 42.45 1.27 -48.53
CA VAL A 14 42.53 0.47 -49.77
C VAL A 14 41.14 0.30 -50.36
N LEU A 15 40.93 0.94 -51.49
CA LEU A 15 39.85 0.66 -52.45
C LEU A 15 40.21 -0.58 -53.27
N SER A 16 39.26 -1.45 -53.53
CA SER A 16 39.26 -2.24 -54.79
C SER A 16 37.85 -2.56 -55.24
N LEU A 17 37.65 -2.32 -56.54
CA LEU A 17 36.43 -2.33 -57.34
C LEU A 17 35.89 -3.73 -57.68
N ALA A 18 34.57 -3.79 -57.75
CA ALA A 18 33.67 -4.36 -58.76
C ALA A 18 33.91 -5.77 -59.38
N ALA A 19 32.88 -6.57 -59.32
CA ALA A 19 32.34 -7.35 -60.50
C ALA A 19 30.90 -7.75 -60.25
N CYS A 20 30.09 -7.55 -61.30
CA CYS A 20 28.68 -7.85 -61.45
C CYS A 20 28.35 -9.36 -61.43
N GLY A 21 27.11 -9.68 -61.05
CA GLY A 21 26.37 -10.77 -61.66
C GLY A 21 25.50 -11.61 -60.76
N GLY A 22 24.17 -11.53 -60.95
CA GLY A 22 23.27 -12.66 -60.65
C GLY A 22 22.15 -12.35 -59.65
N SER A 23 20.98 -12.05 -60.16
CA SER A 23 19.70 -12.01 -59.42
C SER A 23 19.40 -13.33 -58.76
N ALA A 24 19.08 -13.29 -57.48
CA ALA A 24 18.24 -14.28 -56.82
C ALA A 24 17.45 -13.54 -55.75
N ASP A 25 16.15 -13.48 -55.94
CA ASP A 25 15.19 -13.00 -54.92
C ASP A 25 15.31 -13.84 -53.64
N THR A 26 15.79 -13.21 -52.59
CA THR A 26 15.64 -13.72 -51.23
C THR A 26 14.62 -12.83 -50.54
N PRO A 27 13.55 -13.37 -49.95
CA PRO A 27 12.63 -12.53 -49.16
C PRO A 27 13.41 -11.94 -48.00
N GLU A 28 13.43 -10.62 -47.94
CA GLU A 28 13.88 -9.80 -46.80
C GLU A 28 13.00 -10.20 -45.60
N ALA A 29 13.59 -10.98 -44.71
CA ALA A 29 12.99 -11.21 -43.40
C ALA A 29 12.86 -9.85 -42.73
N ALA A 30 11.63 -9.39 -42.59
CA ALA A 30 11.31 -8.27 -41.70
C ALA A 30 11.91 -8.60 -40.33
N GLN A 31 12.97 -7.91 -39.96
CA GLN A 31 13.35 -7.82 -38.56
C GLN A 31 12.21 -7.08 -37.88
N ASP A 32 11.39 -7.87 -37.20
CA ASP A 32 10.53 -7.37 -36.15
C ASP A 32 11.46 -6.75 -35.11
N GLY A 33 11.63 -5.45 -35.21
CA GLY A 33 12.33 -4.64 -34.23
C GLY A 33 11.41 -4.54 -32.99
N GLY A 34 11.39 -5.57 -32.19
CA GLY A 34 10.84 -5.45 -30.86
C GLY A 34 11.64 -4.35 -30.15
N GLU A 35 11.05 -3.18 -30.03
CA GLU A 35 11.50 -2.10 -29.16
C GLU A 35 11.49 -2.71 -27.77
N THR A 36 12.68 -3.08 -27.26
CA THR A 36 12.80 -3.45 -25.85
C THR A 36 12.49 -2.19 -25.07
N ALA A 37 11.34 -2.16 -24.38
CA ALA A 37 11.00 -1.07 -23.48
C ALA A 37 12.17 -0.86 -22.49
N GLU A 38 12.49 0.39 -22.19
CA GLU A 38 13.51 0.66 -21.17
C GLU A 38 12.97 0.18 -19.80
N PRO A 39 13.81 -0.45 -18.97
CA PRO A 39 13.37 -0.88 -17.64
C PRO A 39 12.87 0.30 -16.81
N VAL A 40 11.70 0.14 -16.20
CA VAL A 40 11.06 1.15 -15.33
C VAL A 40 11.02 0.63 -13.89
N GLU A 41 11.38 1.48 -12.94
CA GLU A 41 11.19 1.19 -11.51
C GLU A 41 10.06 2.08 -10.97
N LEU A 42 9.01 1.45 -10.45
CA LEU A 42 7.90 2.13 -9.79
C LEU A 42 8.04 2.02 -8.27
N THR A 43 7.99 3.15 -7.60
CA THR A 43 7.93 3.23 -6.14
C THR A 43 6.47 3.31 -5.70
N VAL A 44 6.01 2.28 -5.01
CA VAL A 44 4.63 2.14 -4.55
C VAL A 44 4.57 2.30 -3.04
N PHE A 45 3.86 3.31 -2.56
CA PHE A 45 3.56 3.49 -1.15
C PHE A 45 2.23 2.83 -0.83
N ALA A 46 2.23 1.88 0.09
CA ALA A 46 1.02 1.11 0.40
C ALA A 46 0.85 0.90 1.90
N ALA A 47 -0.41 0.93 2.34
CA ALA A 47 -0.76 0.63 3.72
C ALA A 47 -0.18 -0.74 4.15
N ALA A 48 0.33 -0.82 5.38
CA ALA A 48 1.00 -2.01 5.92
C ALA A 48 0.14 -3.29 5.84
N SER A 49 -1.19 -3.17 5.91
CA SER A 49 -2.14 -4.29 5.74
C SER A 49 -2.16 -4.91 4.33
N LEU A 50 -1.54 -4.26 3.33
CA LEU A 50 -1.44 -4.75 1.96
C LEU A 50 -0.11 -5.50 1.69
N THR A 51 0.75 -5.66 2.69
CA THR A 51 2.12 -6.17 2.50
C THR A 51 2.13 -7.53 1.82
N GLU A 52 1.38 -8.49 2.32
CA GLU A 52 1.39 -9.87 1.83
C GLU A 52 0.82 -9.96 0.42
N THR A 53 -0.35 -9.33 0.20
CA THR A 53 -1.06 -9.37 -1.09
C THR A 53 -0.29 -8.64 -2.19
N LEU A 54 0.24 -7.45 -1.93
CA LEU A 54 0.99 -6.71 -2.95
C LEU A 54 2.34 -7.36 -3.29
N ASN A 55 3.01 -8.03 -2.35
CA ASN A 55 4.20 -8.80 -2.66
C ASN A 55 3.87 -10.00 -3.59
N GLN A 56 2.75 -10.70 -3.34
CA GLN A 56 2.30 -11.77 -4.24
C GLN A 56 1.91 -11.21 -5.62
N ILE A 57 1.11 -10.15 -5.66
CA ILE A 57 0.68 -9.49 -6.90
C ILE A 57 1.89 -8.99 -7.71
N ALA A 58 2.95 -8.51 -7.06
CA ALA A 58 4.16 -8.07 -7.74
C ALA A 58 4.87 -9.22 -8.47
N GLU A 59 4.89 -10.42 -7.88
CA GLU A 59 5.44 -11.61 -8.57
C GLU A 59 4.58 -11.98 -9.80
N ASP A 60 3.27 -11.91 -9.68
CA ASP A 60 2.35 -12.22 -10.78
C ASP A 60 2.44 -11.15 -11.90
N TYR A 61 2.60 -9.87 -11.54
CA TYR A 61 2.72 -8.76 -12.47
C TYR A 61 3.96 -8.82 -13.36
N LYS A 62 5.04 -9.48 -12.94
CA LYS A 62 6.24 -9.71 -13.77
C LYS A 62 5.94 -10.44 -15.09
N ALA A 63 4.89 -11.27 -15.11
CA ALA A 63 4.46 -11.95 -16.33
C ALA A 63 3.71 -11.01 -17.30
N VAL A 64 3.14 -9.92 -16.78
CA VAL A 64 2.37 -8.93 -17.54
C VAL A 64 3.29 -7.82 -18.04
N ALA A 65 4.17 -7.32 -17.18
CA ALA A 65 5.08 -6.22 -17.46
C ALA A 65 6.52 -6.57 -17.01
N PRO A 66 7.25 -7.38 -17.79
CA PRO A 66 8.57 -7.89 -17.39
C PRO A 66 9.65 -6.80 -17.27
N ASP A 67 9.44 -5.65 -17.89
CA ASP A 67 10.37 -4.50 -17.85
C ASP A 67 10.05 -3.54 -16.69
N VAL A 68 8.99 -3.80 -15.88
CA VAL A 68 8.60 -2.99 -14.73
C VAL A 68 9.05 -3.68 -13.44
N THR A 69 9.77 -2.96 -12.61
CA THR A 69 10.15 -3.39 -11.24
C THR A 69 9.34 -2.60 -10.22
N LEU A 70 8.67 -3.28 -9.31
CA LEU A 70 7.92 -2.67 -8.22
C LEU A 70 8.76 -2.64 -6.94
N THR A 71 8.94 -1.45 -6.38
CA THR A 71 9.58 -1.24 -5.08
C THR A 71 8.54 -0.70 -4.11
N PHE A 72 8.31 -1.41 -2.99
CA PHE A 72 7.28 -1.05 -2.03
C PHE A 72 7.85 -0.34 -0.80
N ASN A 73 7.11 0.65 -0.32
CA ASN A 73 7.25 1.22 1.02
C ASN A 73 5.95 0.95 1.79
N PHE A 74 6.00 0.05 2.76
CA PHE A 74 4.86 -0.33 3.58
C PHE A 74 4.92 0.33 4.94
N ASP A 75 3.91 1.14 5.26
CA ASP A 75 3.75 1.75 6.59
C ASP A 75 2.29 2.16 6.82
N SER A 76 2.00 2.88 7.91
CA SER A 76 0.69 3.49 8.08
C SER A 76 0.42 4.51 6.98
N SER A 77 -0.83 4.60 6.54
CA SER A 77 -1.19 5.56 5.49
C SER A 77 -0.92 7.02 5.91
N GLY A 78 -0.96 7.32 7.21
CA GLY A 78 -0.61 8.64 7.74
C GLY A 78 0.88 8.95 7.61
N THR A 79 1.75 8.00 7.95
CA THR A 79 3.20 8.11 7.75
C THR A 79 3.55 8.28 6.27
N LEU A 80 2.96 7.44 5.40
CA LEU A 80 3.19 7.50 3.94
C LEU A 80 2.74 8.83 3.36
N LYS A 81 1.54 9.31 3.75
CA LYS A 81 1.06 10.64 3.37
C LYS A 81 2.06 11.74 3.75
N THR A 82 2.60 11.69 4.96
CA THR A 82 3.60 12.68 5.42
C THR A 82 4.88 12.61 4.59
N GLN A 83 5.37 11.41 4.27
CA GLN A 83 6.53 11.24 3.40
C GLN A 83 6.29 11.81 2.00
N ILE A 84 5.10 11.61 1.41
CA ILE A 84 4.70 12.21 0.13
C ILE A 84 4.73 13.74 0.22
N GLN A 85 4.16 14.32 1.27
CA GLN A 85 4.18 15.78 1.51
C GLN A 85 5.60 16.34 1.66
N GLU A 86 6.52 15.56 2.25
CA GLU A 86 7.92 15.91 2.41
C GLU A 86 8.76 15.72 1.13
N GLY A 87 8.14 15.25 0.05
CA GLY A 87 8.76 15.11 -1.26
C GLY A 87 9.45 13.77 -1.50
N ALA A 88 9.06 12.71 -0.79
CA ALA A 88 9.52 11.36 -1.12
C ALA A 88 9.04 10.95 -2.53
N VAL A 89 9.90 10.25 -3.26
CA VAL A 89 9.54 9.68 -4.56
C VAL A 89 8.47 8.62 -4.34
N CYS A 90 7.34 8.78 -5.01
CA CYS A 90 6.22 7.86 -4.97
C CYS A 90 5.44 7.97 -6.28
N ASP A 91 5.23 6.85 -6.95
CA ASP A 91 4.49 6.79 -8.21
C ASP A 91 3.03 6.44 -7.99
N LEU A 92 2.75 5.55 -7.04
CA LEU A 92 1.42 5.06 -6.70
C LEU A 92 1.23 5.01 -5.18
N PHE A 93 0.11 5.54 -4.69
CA PHE A 93 -0.26 5.49 -3.28
C PHE A 93 -1.54 4.68 -3.07
N LEU A 94 -1.49 3.66 -2.17
CA LEU A 94 -2.62 2.85 -1.71
C LEU A 94 -2.83 3.08 -0.21
N SER A 95 -3.97 3.66 0.15
CA SER A 95 -4.27 4.03 1.54
C SER A 95 -5.30 3.09 2.15
N ALA A 96 -5.15 2.75 3.45
CA ALA A 96 -6.15 2.01 4.22
C ALA A 96 -7.31 2.88 4.75
N GLY A 97 -7.40 4.12 4.29
CA GLY A 97 -8.46 5.06 4.66
C GLY A 97 -8.58 6.20 3.68
N GLN A 98 -9.81 6.62 3.41
CA GLN A 98 -10.10 7.71 2.47
C GLN A 98 -9.50 9.05 2.94
N LYS A 99 -9.50 9.32 4.25
CA LYS A 99 -9.01 10.59 4.81
C LYS A 99 -7.59 10.94 4.37
N GLN A 100 -6.65 9.99 4.38
CA GLN A 100 -5.26 10.23 4.02
C GLN A 100 -5.10 10.52 2.52
N MET A 101 -5.88 9.83 1.67
CA MET A 101 -5.95 10.12 0.24
C MET A 101 -6.59 11.48 -0.01
N ASP A 102 -7.72 11.79 0.64
CA ASP A 102 -8.42 13.08 0.52
C ASP A 102 -7.51 14.26 0.88
N GLN A 103 -6.64 14.10 1.87
CA GLN A 103 -5.69 15.13 2.28
C GLN A 103 -4.62 15.45 1.23
N LEU A 104 -4.40 14.56 0.26
CA LEU A 104 -3.45 14.75 -0.87
C LEU A 104 -4.14 15.13 -2.17
N ASP A 105 -5.48 15.05 -2.24
CA ASP A 105 -6.28 15.19 -3.45
C ASP A 105 -6.89 16.59 -3.52
N ALA A 106 -6.50 17.38 -4.53
CA ALA A 106 -7.05 18.72 -4.75
C ALA A 106 -8.56 18.73 -5.06
N SER A 107 -9.14 17.59 -5.47
CA SER A 107 -10.58 17.46 -5.73
C SER A 107 -11.40 17.16 -4.48
N ALA A 108 -10.76 16.82 -3.37
CA ALA A 108 -11.43 16.50 -2.12
C ALA A 108 -12.00 17.73 -1.43
N ASP A 109 -12.89 17.50 -0.44
CA ASP A 109 -13.49 18.59 0.33
C ASP A 109 -12.41 19.39 1.08
N ALA A 110 -12.46 20.72 0.97
CA ALA A 110 -11.52 21.63 1.62
C ALA A 110 -11.52 21.55 3.16
N SER A 111 -12.54 20.95 3.77
CA SER A 111 -12.54 20.66 5.21
C SER A 111 -11.66 19.46 5.58
N VAL A 112 -11.30 18.62 4.61
CA VAL A 112 -10.39 17.46 4.79
C VAL A 112 -9.01 17.80 4.25
N ASN A 113 -8.91 18.30 3.00
CA ASN A 113 -7.68 18.83 2.42
C ASN A 113 -7.48 20.30 2.83
N THR A 114 -7.23 20.53 4.12
CA THR A 114 -7.12 21.89 4.69
C THR A 114 -5.86 22.64 4.25
N GLU A 115 -4.86 21.93 3.75
CA GLU A 115 -3.59 22.49 3.26
C GLU A 115 -3.63 22.79 1.76
N GLY A 116 -4.70 22.34 1.06
CA GLY A 116 -4.86 22.54 -0.39
C GLY A 116 -3.80 21.79 -1.20
N LEU A 117 -3.42 20.60 -0.76
CA LEU A 117 -2.42 19.78 -1.42
C LEU A 117 -2.96 19.20 -2.74
N ASP A 118 -2.08 19.05 -3.71
CA ASP A 118 -2.37 18.53 -5.04
C ASP A 118 -1.29 17.53 -5.45
N PHE A 119 -1.39 16.29 -4.92
CA PHE A 119 -0.45 15.21 -5.23
C PHE A 119 -1.09 14.09 -6.05
N VAL A 120 -2.41 13.99 -6.08
CA VAL A 120 -3.12 12.95 -6.81
C VAL A 120 -3.26 13.34 -8.27
N LEU A 121 -2.85 12.47 -9.19
CA LEU A 121 -3.05 12.65 -10.62
C LEU A 121 -4.56 12.66 -10.93
N ALA A 122 -5.02 13.73 -11.55
CA ALA A 122 -6.44 13.92 -11.83
C ALA A 122 -7.02 12.75 -12.66
N GLY A 123 -8.06 12.11 -12.13
CA GLY A 123 -8.76 11.00 -12.79
C GLY A 123 -8.15 9.61 -12.56
N SER A 124 -7.01 9.48 -11.85
CA SER A 124 -6.41 8.18 -11.52
C SER A 124 -7.01 7.53 -10.26
N ARG A 125 -7.56 8.35 -9.35
CA ARG A 125 -8.07 7.84 -8.08
C ARG A 125 -9.25 6.88 -8.26
N ILE A 126 -9.14 5.74 -7.60
CA ILE A 126 -10.21 4.74 -7.49
C ILE A 126 -10.39 4.30 -6.04
N ASP A 127 -11.59 3.87 -5.66
CA ASP A 127 -11.84 3.12 -4.45
C ASP A 127 -11.65 1.63 -4.80
N LEU A 128 -10.50 1.08 -4.44
CA LEU A 128 -10.06 -0.23 -4.95
C LEU A 128 -10.66 -1.39 -4.16
N LEU A 129 -10.56 -1.34 -2.82
CA LEU A 129 -10.90 -2.45 -1.93
C LEU A 129 -11.73 -1.97 -0.74
N GLU A 130 -12.53 -2.89 -0.21
CA GLU A 130 -13.17 -2.78 1.10
C GLU A 130 -12.57 -3.81 2.06
N ASN A 131 -12.42 -3.42 3.34
CA ASN A 131 -11.93 -4.27 4.40
C ASN A 131 -12.88 -4.22 5.60
N LYS A 132 -12.60 -4.98 6.64
CA LYS A 132 -13.38 -5.00 7.88
C LYS A 132 -12.48 -4.78 9.08
N VAL A 133 -12.94 -4.00 10.05
CA VAL A 133 -12.30 -3.87 11.35
C VAL A 133 -12.76 -5.01 12.24
N THR A 134 -11.82 -5.69 12.87
CA THR A 134 -12.08 -6.85 13.72
C THR A 134 -11.47 -6.68 15.11
N LEU A 135 -12.06 -7.37 16.07
CA LEU A 135 -11.52 -7.57 17.40
C LEU A 135 -10.79 -8.91 17.44
N ALA A 136 -9.48 -8.86 17.59
CA ALA A 136 -8.63 -10.03 17.72
C ALA A 136 -8.12 -10.19 19.15
N VAL A 137 -7.92 -11.44 19.55
CA VAL A 137 -7.40 -11.81 20.87
C VAL A 137 -6.22 -12.76 20.76
N PRO A 138 -5.29 -12.75 21.73
CA PRO A 138 -4.17 -13.69 21.75
C PRO A 138 -4.63 -15.13 21.94
N GLU A 139 -3.72 -16.08 21.68
CA GLU A 139 -3.98 -17.48 21.81
C GLU A 139 -4.55 -17.83 23.22
N GLY A 140 -5.64 -18.60 23.21
CA GLY A 140 -6.32 -19.04 24.41
C GLY A 140 -7.21 -17.99 25.07
N ASN A 141 -7.25 -16.74 24.57
CA ASN A 141 -8.14 -15.68 25.05
C ASN A 141 -8.26 -15.62 26.60
N PRO A 142 -7.18 -15.30 27.32
CA PRO A 142 -7.13 -15.47 28.77
C PRO A 142 -8.12 -14.59 29.55
N LYS A 143 -8.61 -13.52 28.92
CA LYS A 143 -9.60 -12.60 29.52
C LYS A 143 -11.06 -12.97 29.15
N GLY A 144 -11.26 -13.88 28.20
CA GLY A 144 -12.60 -14.29 27.78
C GLY A 144 -13.36 -13.20 27.01
N ILE A 145 -12.64 -12.31 26.31
CA ILE A 145 -13.23 -11.26 25.48
C ILE A 145 -13.82 -11.93 24.24
N ASP A 146 -15.13 -11.85 24.05
CA ASP A 146 -15.84 -12.55 22.98
C ASP A 146 -16.63 -11.62 22.02
N SER A 147 -16.67 -10.33 22.32
CA SER A 147 -17.39 -9.32 21.54
C SER A 147 -16.87 -7.92 21.83
N PHE A 148 -17.22 -6.94 20.98
CA PHE A 148 -16.98 -5.52 21.29
C PHE A 148 -17.73 -5.06 22.53
N ASP A 149 -18.91 -5.64 22.83
CA ASP A 149 -19.63 -5.36 24.08
C ASP A 149 -18.82 -5.80 25.30
N SER A 150 -18.27 -7.03 25.28
CA SER A 150 -17.43 -7.52 26.39
C SER A 150 -16.11 -6.75 26.48
N LEU A 151 -15.52 -6.34 25.34
CA LEU A 151 -14.35 -5.47 25.32
C LEU A 151 -14.63 -4.15 26.07
N ALA A 152 -15.78 -3.51 25.78
CA ALA A 152 -16.16 -2.26 26.41
C ALA A 152 -16.33 -2.42 27.93
N GLU A 153 -16.97 -3.49 28.41
CA GLU A 153 -17.10 -3.80 29.84
C GLU A 153 -15.73 -3.96 30.52
N HIS A 154 -14.77 -4.64 29.88
CA HIS A 154 -13.42 -4.80 30.41
C HIS A 154 -12.63 -3.49 30.42
N LEU A 155 -12.77 -2.65 29.40
CA LEU A 155 -12.14 -1.32 29.33
C LEU A 155 -12.67 -0.39 30.43
N GLU A 156 -14.00 -0.40 30.70
CA GLU A 156 -14.63 0.33 31.81
C GLU A 156 -14.14 -0.17 33.18
N ALA A 157 -13.93 -1.49 33.31
CA ALA A 157 -13.40 -2.10 34.54
C ALA A 157 -11.89 -1.80 34.73
N GLY A 158 -11.17 -1.44 33.65
CA GLY A 158 -9.74 -1.12 33.69
C GLY A 158 -8.86 -2.36 33.94
N ASP A 159 -9.28 -3.55 33.51
CA ASP A 159 -8.62 -4.83 33.82
C ASP A 159 -7.98 -5.50 32.61
N ILE A 160 -7.94 -4.83 31.46
CA ILE A 160 -7.30 -5.26 30.22
C ILE A 160 -6.38 -4.21 29.62
N LEU A 161 -5.49 -4.65 28.72
CA LEU A 161 -4.69 -3.84 27.85
C LEU A 161 -5.11 -4.07 26.39
N LEU A 162 -5.64 -3.03 25.74
CA LEU A 162 -6.02 -3.00 24.32
C LEU A 162 -4.87 -2.45 23.49
N ALA A 163 -4.48 -3.14 22.42
CA ALA A 163 -3.64 -2.59 21.36
C ALA A 163 -4.49 -1.92 20.27
N MET A 164 -4.12 -0.71 19.86
CA MET A 164 -4.74 0.00 18.75
C MET A 164 -3.72 0.83 17.95
N GLY A 165 -4.04 1.20 16.72
CA GLY A 165 -3.25 2.17 15.99
C GLY A 165 -3.31 3.56 16.64
N ASN A 166 -2.25 4.35 16.53
CA ASN A 166 -2.31 5.76 16.93
C ASN A 166 -3.20 6.60 15.97
N SER A 167 -3.36 7.89 16.24
CA SER A 167 -4.26 8.79 15.47
C SER A 167 -3.91 8.95 13.98
N ASP A 168 -2.68 8.63 13.57
CA ASP A 168 -2.23 8.73 12.17
C ASP A 168 -2.45 7.42 11.39
N VAL A 169 -2.72 6.34 12.13
CA VAL A 169 -3.00 5.01 11.57
C VAL A 169 -4.50 4.88 11.25
N PRO A 170 -4.90 4.55 10.01
CA PRO A 170 -6.32 4.42 9.67
C PRO A 170 -7.09 3.49 10.61
N VAL A 171 -6.58 2.29 10.96
CA VAL A 171 -7.27 1.41 11.90
C VAL A 171 -7.42 2.03 13.30
N GLY A 172 -6.48 2.89 13.71
CA GLY A 172 -6.61 3.66 14.94
C GLY A 172 -7.77 4.65 14.88
N GLN A 173 -7.98 5.31 13.74
CA GLN A 173 -9.12 6.22 13.54
C GLN A 173 -10.46 5.47 13.54
N TYR A 174 -10.52 4.25 13.01
CA TYR A 174 -11.69 3.39 13.13
C TYR A 174 -11.90 2.94 14.59
N THR A 175 -10.83 2.60 15.30
CA THR A 175 -10.89 2.25 16.73
C THR A 175 -11.44 3.42 17.57
N GLN A 176 -11.01 4.66 17.31
CA GLN A 176 -11.54 5.85 17.98
C GLN A 176 -13.06 6.00 17.80
N LYS A 177 -13.58 5.70 16.61
CA LYS A 177 -15.03 5.70 16.36
C LYS A 177 -15.73 4.61 17.15
N ILE A 178 -15.14 3.41 17.23
CA ILE A 178 -15.69 2.29 18.02
C ILE A 178 -15.71 2.66 19.51
N LEU A 179 -14.63 3.20 20.07
CA LEU A 179 -14.63 3.68 21.45
C LEU A 179 -15.71 4.73 21.68
N THR A 180 -15.86 5.69 20.75
CA THR A 180 -16.91 6.72 20.80
C THR A 180 -18.31 6.11 20.75
N TRP A 181 -18.53 5.07 19.94
CA TRP A 181 -19.81 4.34 19.87
C TRP A 181 -20.23 3.76 21.23
N TYR A 182 -19.24 3.24 21.99
CA TYR A 182 -19.46 2.72 23.34
C TYR A 182 -19.42 3.81 24.44
N GLY A 183 -19.21 5.10 24.06
CA GLY A 183 -19.13 6.19 25.04
C GLY A 183 -17.84 6.21 25.85
N LEU A 184 -16.80 5.52 25.39
CA LEU A 184 -15.49 5.45 26.01
C LEU A 184 -14.58 6.60 25.57
N ASP A 185 -13.84 7.19 26.49
CA ASP A 185 -12.85 8.24 26.21
C ASP A 185 -11.44 7.63 26.09
N GLU A 186 -10.86 7.73 24.88
CA GLU A 186 -9.52 7.19 24.59
C GLU A 186 -8.46 7.75 25.54
N THR A 187 -8.53 9.06 25.86
CA THR A 187 -7.54 9.71 26.72
C THR A 187 -7.65 9.19 28.16
N GLU A 188 -8.85 8.99 28.67
CA GLU A 188 -9.07 8.42 30.00
C GLU A 188 -8.56 6.98 30.07
N LEU A 189 -8.83 6.17 29.06
CA LEU A 189 -8.34 4.78 28.95
C LEU A 189 -6.80 4.72 28.85
N ALA A 190 -6.20 5.59 28.05
CA ALA A 190 -4.75 5.67 27.94
C ALA A 190 -4.09 6.10 29.25
N ASN A 191 -4.66 7.07 29.97
CA ASN A 191 -4.18 7.51 31.28
C ASN A 191 -4.35 6.42 32.36
N ALA A 192 -5.37 5.57 32.21
CA ALA A 192 -5.58 4.40 33.08
C ALA A 192 -4.62 3.24 32.76
N GLY A 193 -3.89 3.30 31.66
CA GLY A 193 -2.97 2.24 31.22
C GLY A 193 -3.68 1.07 30.52
N CYS A 194 -4.89 1.31 29.99
CA CYS A 194 -5.69 0.30 29.28
C CYS A 194 -5.42 0.26 27.78
N ILE A 195 -4.62 1.19 27.25
CA ILE A 195 -4.31 1.29 25.81
C ILE A 195 -2.81 1.29 25.58
N THR A 196 -2.36 0.56 24.56
CA THR A 196 -1.06 0.68 23.93
C THR A 196 -1.23 0.98 22.44
N TYR A 197 -0.27 1.70 21.86
CA TYR A 197 -0.36 2.18 20.48
C TYR A 197 0.67 1.53 19.57
N GLY A 198 0.24 1.15 18.36
CA GLY A 198 1.11 0.85 17.23
C GLY A 198 1.23 2.04 16.29
N THR A 199 2.36 2.17 15.61
CA THR A 199 2.60 3.18 14.58
C THR A 199 2.06 2.76 13.20
N ASN A 200 1.73 1.49 13.04
CA ASN A 200 0.99 0.90 11.92
C ASN A 200 0.22 -0.34 12.40
N VAL A 201 -0.62 -0.92 11.53
CA VAL A 201 -1.45 -2.07 11.93
C VAL A 201 -0.63 -3.32 12.24
N LYS A 202 0.51 -3.54 11.57
CA LYS A 202 1.35 -4.72 11.81
C LYS A 202 1.96 -4.73 13.21
N GLU A 203 2.28 -3.56 13.77
CA GLU A 203 2.71 -3.46 15.17
C GLU A 203 1.56 -3.83 16.13
N VAL A 204 0.32 -3.41 15.84
CA VAL A 204 -0.86 -3.82 16.64
C VAL A 204 -1.05 -5.34 16.57
N THR A 205 -1.02 -5.91 15.37
CA THR A 205 -1.15 -7.35 15.13
C THR A 205 -0.07 -8.15 15.88
N THR A 206 1.19 -7.69 15.82
CA THR A 206 2.31 -8.31 16.54
C THR A 206 2.09 -8.31 18.04
N GLN A 207 1.59 -7.21 18.64
CA GLN A 207 1.30 -7.15 20.08
C GLN A 207 0.26 -8.21 20.49
N VAL A 208 -0.76 -8.45 19.64
CA VAL A 208 -1.76 -9.49 19.88
C VAL A 208 -1.15 -10.88 19.74
N SER A 209 -0.41 -11.14 18.66
CA SER A 209 0.16 -12.45 18.37
C SER A 209 1.20 -12.89 19.41
N GLU A 210 1.95 -11.95 19.97
CA GLU A 210 2.92 -12.19 21.04
C GLU A 210 2.27 -12.29 22.43
N GLY A 211 0.96 -12.04 22.55
CA GLY A 211 0.25 -12.05 23.82
C GLY A 211 0.72 -10.97 24.80
N SER A 212 1.27 -9.87 24.29
CA SER A 212 1.69 -8.73 25.11
C SER A 212 0.52 -7.82 25.51
N VAL A 213 -0.65 -8.04 24.92
CA VAL A 213 -1.92 -7.36 25.17
C VAL A 213 -3.04 -8.39 25.31
N ASP A 214 -4.18 -7.97 25.82
CA ASP A 214 -5.36 -8.83 26.01
C ASP A 214 -6.29 -8.85 24.79
N ALA A 215 -6.25 -7.79 23.98
CA ALA A 215 -7.00 -7.66 22.71
C ALA A 215 -6.34 -6.64 21.80
N GLY A 216 -6.68 -6.70 20.51
CA GLY A 216 -6.31 -5.69 19.53
C GLY A 216 -7.42 -5.44 18.54
N ILE A 217 -7.56 -4.19 18.11
CA ILE A 217 -8.47 -3.82 17.01
C ILE A 217 -7.62 -3.64 15.75
N ILE A 218 -7.82 -4.55 14.79
CA ILE A 218 -7.05 -4.68 13.55
C ILE A 218 -8.00 -4.91 12.36
N TYR A 219 -7.48 -5.15 11.17
CA TYR A 219 -8.30 -5.57 10.03
C TYR A 219 -8.42 -7.10 9.97
N CYS A 220 -9.51 -7.59 9.36
CA CYS A 220 -9.70 -9.04 9.16
C CYS A 220 -8.56 -9.67 8.34
N THR A 221 -8.01 -8.92 7.40
CA THR A 221 -6.89 -9.35 6.56
C THR A 221 -5.60 -9.55 7.35
N ASP A 222 -5.29 -8.67 8.32
CA ASP A 222 -4.15 -8.83 9.22
C ASP A 222 -4.34 -10.01 10.17
N ALA A 223 -5.55 -10.18 10.70
CA ALA A 223 -5.88 -11.33 11.54
C ALA A 223 -5.73 -12.65 10.76
N PHE A 224 -6.18 -12.69 9.50
CA PHE A 224 -6.03 -13.86 8.62
C PHE A 224 -4.57 -14.18 8.36
N SER A 225 -3.76 -13.18 7.95
CA SER A 225 -2.35 -13.36 7.60
C SER A 225 -1.50 -13.88 8.76
N ASP A 226 -1.80 -13.46 9.99
CA ASP A 226 -1.07 -13.85 11.19
C ASP A 226 -1.76 -15.00 11.97
N GLY A 227 -2.87 -15.54 11.44
CA GLY A 227 -3.59 -16.68 12.04
C GLY A 227 -4.19 -16.37 13.40
N LEU A 228 -4.57 -15.12 13.65
CA LEU A 228 -5.14 -14.68 14.92
C LEU A 228 -6.61 -15.09 15.09
N THR A 229 -7.03 -15.24 16.33
CA THR A 229 -8.43 -15.48 16.66
C THR A 229 -9.20 -14.17 16.61
N VAL A 230 -10.10 -14.04 15.64
CA VAL A 230 -11.11 -12.98 15.58
C VAL A 230 -12.32 -13.41 16.41
N VAL A 231 -12.75 -12.55 17.32
CA VAL A 231 -13.91 -12.81 18.18
C VAL A 231 -15.12 -11.98 17.80
N ASP A 232 -14.92 -10.84 17.11
CA ASP A 232 -16.02 -10.00 16.64
C ASP A 232 -15.60 -9.13 15.43
N GLU A 233 -16.58 -8.65 14.63
CA GLU A 233 -16.39 -7.70 13.53
C GLU A 233 -17.17 -6.40 13.82
N ALA A 234 -16.53 -5.25 13.63
CA ALA A 234 -17.20 -3.96 13.77
C ALA A 234 -18.21 -3.75 12.65
N THR A 235 -19.38 -3.23 13.00
CA THR A 235 -20.40 -2.90 12.00
C THR A 235 -20.15 -1.53 11.37
N PRO A 236 -20.70 -1.24 10.16
CA PRO A 236 -20.60 0.08 9.55
C PRO A 236 -21.16 1.21 10.42
N GLU A 237 -22.13 0.93 11.31
CA GLU A 237 -22.67 1.92 12.24
C GLU A 237 -21.66 2.30 13.32
N MET A 238 -20.78 1.38 13.71
CA MET A 238 -19.75 1.61 14.74
C MET A 238 -18.60 2.47 14.21
N CYS A 239 -18.10 2.20 13.00
CA CYS A 239 -16.89 2.86 12.51
C CYS A 239 -16.95 3.38 11.07
N GLY A 240 -18.03 3.11 10.32
CA GLY A 240 -18.13 3.39 8.88
C GLY A 240 -17.54 2.27 8.03
N GLN A 241 -17.68 2.41 6.70
CA GLN A 241 -17.02 1.50 5.75
C GLN A 241 -15.52 1.73 5.72
N VAL A 242 -14.77 0.65 5.53
CA VAL A 242 -13.30 0.67 5.45
C VAL A 242 -12.88 0.56 4.01
N ILE A 243 -12.74 1.70 3.34
CA ILE A 243 -12.39 1.80 1.93
C ILE A 243 -10.89 2.08 1.77
N TYR A 244 -10.27 1.37 0.85
CA TYR A 244 -8.88 1.52 0.43
C TYR A 244 -8.82 2.21 -0.94
N PRO A 245 -8.66 3.53 -0.98
CA PRO A 245 -8.43 4.23 -2.22
C PRO A 245 -7.00 4.03 -2.70
N ALA A 246 -6.83 4.03 -4.02
CA ALA A 246 -5.55 4.01 -4.70
C ALA A 246 -5.50 5.11 -5.77
N ALA A 247 -4.33 5.70 -5.98
CA ALA A 247 -4.14 6.74 -6.98
C ALA A 247 -2.69 6.83 -7.44
N VAL A 248 -2.50 7.15 -8.71
CA VAL A 248 -1.20 7.60 -9.25
C VAL A 248 -0.91 8.99 -8.74
N LEU A 249 0.34 9.29 -8.41
CA LEU A 249 0.73 10.63 -8.01
C LEU A 249 1.14 11.49 -9.22
N ASN A 250 0.75 12.76 -9.20
CA ASN A 250 1.06 13.70 -10.28
C ASN A 250 2.57 14.05 -10.37
N THR A 251 3.33 13.75 -9.31
CA THR A 251 4.78 13.89 -9.23
C THR A 251 5.55 12.72 -9.84
N SER A 252 4.86 11.62 -10.21
CA SER A 252 5.49 10.47 -10.87
C SER A 252 6.05 10.86 -12.23
N GLU A 253 7.25 10.38 -12.52
CA GLU A 253 7.87 10.45 -13.86
C GLU A 253 7.42 9.28 -14.76
N HIS A 254 6.71 8.29 -14.19
CA HIS A 254 6.25 7.04 -14.82
C HIS A 254 4.73 6.88 -14.72
N GLN A 255 3.97 7.94 -14.99
CA GLN A 255 2.51 7.97 -14.79
C GLN A 255 1.77 6.91 -15.62
N GLU A 256 2.25 6.60 -16.83
CA GLU A 256 1.61 5.59 -17.70
C GLU A 256 1.79 4.18 -17.15
N GLU A 257 2.99 3.82 -16.69
CA GLU A 257 3.28 2.53 -16.09
C GLU A 257 2.63 2.38 -14.72
N ALA A 258 2.61 3.45 -13.92
CA ALA A 258 1.90 3.48 -12.64
C ALA A 258 0.39 3.30 -12.82
N GLN A 259 -0.21 3.92 -13.86
CA GLN A 259 -1.62 3.71 -14.20
C GLN A 259 -1.87 2.27 -14.68
N ALA A 260 -0.98 1.71 -15.50
CA ALA A 260 -1.09 0.33 -15.95
C ALA A 260 -1.05 -0.67 -14.77
N PHE A 261 -0.20 -0.42 -13.77
CA PHE A 261 -0.18 -1.23 -12.56
C PHE A 261 -1.45 -1.02 -11.72
N LEU A 262 -1.95 0.20 -11.58
CA LEU A 262 -3.22 0.49 -10.90
C LEU A 262 -4.40 -0.22 -11.58
N ASP A 263 -4.43 -0.21 -12.91
CA ASP A 263 -5.45 -0.91 -13.69
C ASP A 263 -5.35 -2.43 -13.48
N TYR A 264 -4.13 -2.98 -13.41
CA TYR A 264 -3.90 -4.39 -13.12
C TYR A 264 -4.44 -4.80 -11.76
N LEU A 265 -4.29 -3.96 -10.73
CA LEU A 265 -4.83 -4.23 -9.39
C LEU A 265 -6.36 -4.43 -9.39
N SER A 266 -7.06 -3.89 -10.40
CA SER A 266 -8.51 -4.03 -10.57
C SER A 266 -8.91 -5.25 -11.42
N THR A 267 -7.95 -6.04 -11.93
CA THR A 267 -8.25 -7.26 -12.69
C THR A 267 -8.73 -8.39 -11.79
N ASN A 268 -9.42 -9.37 -12.39
CA ASN A 268 -9.86 -10.55 -11.64
C ASN A 268 -8.70 -11.33 -11.01
N ASP A 269 -7.54 -11.38 -11.67
CA ASP A 269 -6.38 -12.12 -11.17
C ASP A 269 -5.80 -11.47 -9.92
N ALA A 270 -5.59 -10.15 -9.93
CA ALA A 270 -5.13 -9.41 -8.76
C ALA A 270 -6.19 -9.40 -7.65
N MET A 271 -7.46 -9.22 -8.01
CA MET A 271 -8.56 -9.22 -7.04
C MET A 271 -8.69 -10.56 -6.32
N ALA A 272 -8.45 -11.70 -6.99
CA ALA A 272 -8.47 -13.01 -6.34
C ALA A 272 -7.43 -13.12 -5.21
N VAL A 273 -6.24 -12.50 -5.38
CA VAL A 273 -5.21 -12.47 -4.32
C VAL A 273 -5.68 -11.64 -3.12
N PHE A 274 -6.36 -10.52 -3.37
CA PHE A 274 -6.94 -9.71 -2.29
C PHE A 274 -8.07 -10.44 -1.56
N GLU A 275 -8.95 -11.09 -2.30
CA GLU A 275 -10.10 -11.83 -1.72
C GLU A 275 -9.65 -13.04 -0.88
N GLU A 276 -8.52 -13.69 -1.20
CA GLU A 276 -8.00 -14.82 -0.45
C GLU A 276 -7.73 -14.47 1.03
N VAL A 277 -7.31 -13.25 1.32
CA VAL A 277 -7.03 -12.80 2.70
C VAL A 277 -8.21 -12.07 3.35
N GLY A 278 -9.31 -11.83 2.62
CA GLY A 278 -10.55 -11.27 3.17
C GLY A 278 -10.88 -9.83 2.75
N PHE A 279 -10.13 -9.22 1.81
CA PHE A 279 -10.61 -8.01 1.14
C PHE A 279 -11.80 -8.33 0.23
N SER A 280 -12.56 -7.31 -0.11
CA SER A 280 -13.59 -7.37 -1.15
C SER A 280 -13.45 -6.18 -2.11
N PRO A 281 -13.85 -6.36 -3.39
CA PRO A 281 -13.94 -5.22 -4.30
C PRO A 281 -15.00 -4.25 -3.82
N VAL A 282 -14.78 -2.95 -4.04
CA VAL A 282 -15.82 -1.95 -3.79
C VAL A 282 -16.92 -2.09 -4.86
N ALA A 283 -18.18 -2.17 -4.41
CA ALA A 283 -19.35 -2.40 -5.26
C ALA A 283 -19.76 -1.16 -6.09
#